data_4482ca27397b3a1daa51d26e98547514
#
_entry.id   4482ca27397b3a1daa51d26e98547514
#
_cell.length_a   1.000
_cell.length_b   1.000
_cell.length_c   1.000
_cell.angle_alpha   90.00
_cell.angle_beta   90.00
_cell.angle_gamma   90.00
#
_symmetry.space_group_name_H-M   'P 1'
#
loop_
_entity.id
_entity.type
_entity.pdbx_description
1 polymer ?
#
loop_
_entity_poly.entity_id
_entity_poly.type
_entity_poly.pdbx_seq_one_letter_code
_entity_poly.pdbx_strand_id
1 'polypeptide(L)'
;FIQLNLYKELIKAHFDYDIQSISGGTSVVLPMLFRNQLPEAVNHFRVGETLYFGLNIEDGTTFEGMHDDVFKLRMEIIELTEKPMIPTGELAENPSGEMLKIDENLYGKTSLRAILDAGLLDISPDFLIPYDENIEIVGASSDMLVLDLGKSKQKYEVGDLIDFRLKYM
;
A
#
# COMPACT_ATOMS: atom_id res chain seq x y z
N PHE A 1 12.10 24.21 8.79
CA PHE A 1 13.18 24.00 9.76
C PHE A 1 13.72 25.31 10.34
N ILE A 2 13.99 26.33 9.53
CA ILE A 2 14.51 27.64 10.00
C ILE A 2 13.61 28.24 11.08
N GLN A 3 12.29 28.23 10.91
CA GLN A 3 11.35 28.74 11.89
C GLN A 3 11.41 27.97 13.22
N LEU A 4 11.55 26.66 13.18
CA LEU A 4 11.66 25.84 14.41
C LEU A 4 12.92 26.17 15.19
N ASN A 5 14.04 26.38 14.50
CA ASN A 5 15.27 26.81 15.15
C ASN A 5 15.14 28.22 15.75
N LEU A 6 14.50 29.15 15.04
CA LEU A 6 14.22 30.48 15.57
C LEU A 6 13.37 30.41 16.85
N TYR A 7 12.32 29.60 16.87
CA TYR A 7 11.50 29.41 18.08
C TYR A 7 12.30 28.80 19.25
N LYS A 8 13.21 27.87 18.99
CA LYS A 8 14.12 27.33 19.99
C LYS A 8 14.92 28.46 20.67
N GLU A 9 15.55 29.32 19.85
CA GLU A 9 16.34 30.47 20.37
C GLU A 9 15.48 31.48 21.12
N LEU A 10 14.28 31.79 20.63
CA LEU A 10 13.35 32.69 21.33
C LEU A 10 12.91 32.11 22.67
N ILE A 11 12.60 30.85 22.76
CA ILE A 11 12.22 30.18 24.02
C ILE A 11 13.38 30.23 25.02
N LYS A 12 14.60 29.92 24.54
CA LYS A 12 15.78 30.03 25.38
C LYS A 12 16.00 31.42 25.91
N ALA A 13 15.88 32.46 25.06
CA ALA A 13 16.08 33.84 25.42
C ALA A 13 15.03 34.38 26.41
N HIS A 14 13.77 33.95 26.28
CA HIS A 14 12.66 34.47 27.08
C HIS A 14 12.39 33.70 28.38
N PHE A 15 12.66 32.38 28.36
CA PHE A 15 12.28 31.48 29.45
C PHE A 15 13.48 30.76 30.09
N ASP A 16 14.70 31.03 29.62
CA ASP A 16 15.93 30.34 30.04
C ASP A 16 15.77 28.81 29.96
N TYR A 17 15.02 28.34 28.95
CA TYR A 17 14.74 26.92 28.72
C TYR A 17 15.36 26.45 27.42
N ASP A 18 16.26 25.45 27.50
CA ASP A 18 16.95 24.89 26.34
C ASP A 18 16.23 23.67 25.78
N ILE A 19 15.63 23.86 24.62
CA ILE A 19 14.95 22.77 23.88
C ILE A 19 16.02 21.82 23.32
N GLN A 20 15.99 20.57 23.76
CA GLN A 20 16.97 19.56 23.39
C GLN A 20 16.68 18.91 22.04
N SER A 21 15.43 18.84 21.62
CA SER A 21 15.02 18.15 20.40
C SER A 21 14.13 19.02 19.51
N ILE A 22 14.50 19.11 18.25
CA ILE A 22 13.67 19.68 17.20
C ILE A 22 13.21 18.54 16.29
N SER A 23 11.90 18.30 16.28
CA SER A 23 11.29 17.27 15.42
C SER A 23 11.15 17.77 13.99
N GLY A 24 11.95 17.26 13.09
CA GLY A 24 12.13 17.78 11.75
C GLY A 24 11.46 16.98 10.64
N GLY A 25 10.59 16.03 10.96
CA GLY A 25 9.84 15.35 9.91
C GLY A 25 9.66 13.84 10.08
N THR A 26 9.22 13.24 8.98
CA THR A 26 8.85 11.83 8.85
C THR A 26 9.75 11.14 7.84
N SER A 27 9.36 9.99 7.33
CA SER A 27 10.07 9.26 6.28
C SER A 27 10.39 10.13 5.04
N VAL A 28 9.58 11.13 4.73
CA VAL A 28 9.78 12.06 3.58
C VAL A 28 11.10 12.83 3.64
N VAL A 29 11.64 13.11 4.83
CA VAL A 29 12.88 13.89 4.98
C VAL A 29 14.15 13.04 5.03
N LEU A 30 14.02 11.72 5.09
CA LEU A 30 15.17 10.83 5.19
C LEU A 30 16.16 10.95 4.01
N PRO A 31 15.73 11.11 2.75
CA PRO A 31 16.66 11.36 1.65
C PRO A 31 17.53 12.61 1.89
N MET A 32 16.93 13.68 2.44
CA MET A 32 17.67 14.90 2.79
C MET A 32 18.64 14.66 3.96
N LEU A 33 18.23 13.87 4.96
CA LEU A 33 19.08 13.50 6.09
C LEU A 33 20.34 12.75 5.60
N PHE A 34 20.18 11.73 4.77
CA PHE A 34 21.29 10.94 4.23
C PHE A 34 22.21 11.76 3.31
N ARG A 35 21.70 12.82 2.69
CA ARG A 35 22.50 13.77 1.89
C ARG A 35 23.10 14.91 2.72
N ASN A 36 22.97 14.89 4.06
CA ASN A 36 23.39 15.97 4.97
C ASN A 36 22.83 17.34 4.60
N GLN A 37 21.57 17.39 4.15
CA GLN A 37 20.89 18.61 3.71
C GLN A 37 19.98 19.22 4.79
N LEU A 38 19.88 18.58 5.95
CA LEU A 38 19.08 19.09 7.07
C LEU A 38 19.95 19.96 7.98
N PRO A 39 19.36 21.02 8.61
CA PRO A 39 20.05 21.78 9.66
C PRO A 39 20.43 20.88 10.84
N GLU A 40 21.62 21.08 11.41
CA GLU A 40 22.12 20.30 12.56
C GLU A 40 21.19 20.33 13.77
N ALA A 41 20.44 21.44 13.95
CA ALA A 41 19.50 21.57 15.04
C ALA A 41 18.32 20.59 14.95
N VAL A 42 18.05 20.04 13.78
CA VAL A 42 16.99 19.03 13.56
C VAL A 42 17.55 17.66 13.89
N ASN A 43 17.17 17.13 15.03
CA ASN A 43 17.78 15.93 15.61
C ASN A 43 16.76 14.87 16.06
N HIS A 44 15.48 15.04 15.73
CA HIS A 44 14.41 14.10 16.04
C HIS A 44 13.52 13.87 14.83
N PHE A 45 13.23 12.61 14.53
CA PHE A 45 12.45 12.18 13.35
C PHE A 45 11.41 11.15 13.75
N ARG A 46 10.27 11.17 13.06
CA ARG A 46 9.18 10.20 13.24
C ARG A 46 9.09 9.35 11.98
N VAL A 47 9.86 8.28 11.96
CA VAL A 47 9.99 7.40 10.80
C VAL A 47 9.08 6.19 10.97
N GLY A 48 8.23 5.93 9.98
CA GLY A 48 7.35 4.77 9.92
C GLY A 48 7.54 4.03 8.61
N GLU A 49 7.02 4.57 7.53
CA GLU A 49 6.98 3.92 6.22
C GLU A 49 8.35 3.40 5.77
N THR A 50 9.36 4.24 5.75
CA THR A 50 10.71 3.80 5.37
C THR A 50 11.25 2.71 6.29
N LEU A 51 10.97 2.78 7.60
CA LEU A 51 11.48 1.79 8.55
C LEU A 51 10.87 0.40 8.31
N TYR A 52 9.57 0.34 7.99
CA TYR A 52 8.85 -0.93 7.81
C TYR A 52 8.95 -1.48 6.40
N PHE A 53 9.02 -0.62 5.38
CA PHE A 53 8.97 -1.01 3.97
C PHE A 53 10.25 -0.73 3.20
N GLY A 54 11.28 -0.19 3.86
CA GLY A 54 12.55 0.13 3.21
C GLY A 54 12.46 1.24 2.15
N LEU A 55 11.28 1.86 2.00
CA LEU A 55 10.95 2.71 0.87
C LEU A 55 11.58 4.11 0.97
N ASN A 56 12.27 4.51 -0.09
CA ASN A 56 12.58 5.91 -0.35
C ASN A 56 11.36 6.59 -0.98
N ILE A 57 10.71 7.46 -0.22
CA ILE A 57 9.44 8.11 -0.65
C ILE A 57 9.68 9.12 -1.79
N GLU A 58 10.92 9.61 -1.98
CA GLU A 58 11.25 10.59 -3.01
C GLU A 58 11.17 10.00 -4.43
N ASP A 59 11.60 8.76 -4.60
CA ASP A 59 11.73 8.11 -5.91
C ASP A 59 11.09 6.71 -5.99
N GLY A 60 10.53 6.20 -4.89
CA GLY A 60 9.88 4.90 -4.83
C GLY A 60 10.83 3.71 -4.85
N THR A 61 12.15 3.93 -4.72
CA THR A 61 13.15 2.87 -4.64
C THR A 61 13.33 2.36 -3.21
N THR A 62 14.04 1.26 -3.05
CA THR A 62 14.46 0.78 -1.73
C THR A 62 15.75 1.46 -1.32
N PHE A 63 15.84 1.98 -0.08
CA PHE A 63 17.09 2.53 0.45
C PHE A 63 18.17 1.46 0.50
N GLU A 64 19.41 1.84 0.17
CA GLU A 64 20.57 0.96 0.28
C GLU A 64 20.72 0.39 1.70
N GLY A 65 20.82 -0.93 1.79
CA GLY A 65 20.92 -1.66 3.06
C GLY A 65 19.60 -1.90 3.79
N MET A 66 18.44 -1.48 3.22
CA MET A 66 17.12 -1.79 3.73
C MET A 66 16.44 -2.89 2.91
N HIS A 67 15.38 -3.48 3.46
CA HIS A 67 14.58 -4.53 2.84
C HIS A 67 13.17 -4.03 2.59
N ASP A 68 12.61 -4.34 1.42
CA ASP A 68 11.24 -4.00 1.02
C ASP A 68 10.27 -5.19 1.04
N ASP A 69 10.75 -6.35 1.46
CA ASP A 69 10.05 -7.62 1.49
C ASP A 69 9.80 -8.18 2.91
N VAL A 70 9.94 -7.32 3.94
CA VAL A 70 9.79 -7.70 5.36
C VAL A 70 8.37 -8.11 5.69
N PHE A 71 7.38 -7.44 5.07
CA PHE A 71 5.97 -7.72 5.27
C PHE A 71 5.33 -8.31 4.02
N LYS A 72 4.65 -9.42 4.22
CA LYS A 72 3.91 -10.12 3.18
C LYS A 72 2.55 -10.53 3.75
N LEU A 73 1.48 -10.23 3.04
CA LEU A 73 0.17 -10.76 3.33
C LEU A 73 -0.09 -11.97 2.45
N ARG A 74 -0.62 -13.03 3.03
CA ARG A 74 -1.04 -14.25 2.35
C ARG A 74 -2.52 -14.47 2.58
N MET A 75 -3.24 -14.79 1.50
CA MET A 75 -4.66 -15.09 1.53
C MET A 75 -4.90 -16.41 0.82
N GLU A 76 -5.80 -17.22 1.36
CA GLU A 76 -6.16 -18.52 0.81
C GLU A 76 -7.25 -18.39 -0.25
N ILE A 77 -7.12 -19.15 -1.34
CA ILE A 77 -8.17 -19.30 -2.34
C ILE A 77 -9.25 -20.22 -1.78
N ILE A 78 -10.44 -19.68 -1.53
CA ILE A 78 -11.59 -20.44 -1.02
C ILE A 78 -12.55 -20.85 -2.13
N GLU A 79 -12.54 -20.17 -3.28
CA GLU A 79 -13.29 -20.55 -4.48
C GLU A 79 -12.45 -20.23 -5.73
N LEU A 80 -12.51 -21.11 -6.72
CA LEU A 80 -11.87 -20.91 -8.01
C LEU A 80 -12.86 -21.34 -9.12
N THR A 81 -13.30 -20.37 -9.93
CA THR A 81 -14.36 -20.59 -10.92
C THR A 81 -14.12 -19.74 -12.16
N GLU A 82 -14.37 -20.31 -13.34
CA GLU A 82 -14.41 -19.55 -14.57
C GLU A 82 -15.71 -18.74 -14.64
N LYS A 83 -15.59 -17.42 -14.74
CA LYS A 83 -16.73 -16.49 -14.76
C LYS A 83 -16.66 -15.55 -15.96
N PRO A 84 -17.81 -15.09 -16.49
CA PRO A 84 -17.83 -14.02 -17.50
C PRO A 84 -17.09 -12.78 -17.00
N MET A 85 -16.31 -12.17 -17.88
CA MET A 85 -15.57 -10.92 -17.53
C MET A 85 -16.52 -9.77 -17.28
N ILE A 86 -17.70 -9.78 -17.94
CA ILE A 86 -18.79 -8.84 -17.67
C ILE A 86 -19.89 -9.59 -16.96
N PRO A 87 -20.31 -9.15 -15.76
CA PRO A 87 -21.45 -9.75 -15.06
C PRO A 87 -22.72 -9.66 -15.88
N THR A 88 -23.58 -10.69 -15.78
CA THR A 88 -24.92 -10.70 -16.39
C THR A 88 -25.95 -10.19 -15.41
N GLY A 89 -26.88 -9.35 -15.87
CA GLY A 89 -27.95 -8.77 -15.07
C GLY A 89 -27.85 -7.25 -14.92
N GLU A 90 -28.68 -6.69 -14.07
CA GLU A 90 -28.61 -5.26 -13.73
C GLU A 90 -27.42 -5.02 -12.79
N LEU A 91 -26.55 -4.11 -13.18
CA LEU A 91 -25.38 -3.73 -12.39
C LEU A 91 -25.78 -2.64 -11.41
N ALA A 92 -25.49 -2.84 -10.14
CA ALA A 92 -25.61 -1.86 -9.09
C ALA A 92 -24.22 -1.29 -8.73
N GLU A 93 -24.23 -0.16 -8.02
CA GLU A 93 -23.03 0.40 -7.40
C GLU A 93 -22.45 -0.58 -6.36
N ASN A 94 -21.11 -0.59 -6.25
CA ASN A 94 -20.45 -1.32 -5.17
C ASN A 94 -20.69 -0.60 -3.81
N PRO A 95 -20.30 -1.19 -2.66
CA PRO A 95 -20.46 -0.55 -1.36
C PRO A 95 -19.76 0.82 -1.23
N SER A 96 -18.82 1.13 -2.12
CA SER A 96 -18.15 2.44 -2.19
C SER A 96 -18.86 3.45 -3.11
N GLY A 97 -20.01 3.09 -3.71
CA GLY A 97 -20.76 3.95 -4.60
C GLY A 97 -20.21 4.06 -6.02
N GLU A 98 -19.39 3.10 -6.44
CA GLU A 98 -18.80 3.08 -7.78
C GLU A 98 -19.53 2.08 -8.68
N MET A 99 -19.79 2.49 -9.91
CA MET A 99 -20.31 1.60 -10.95
C MET A 99 -19.17 0.95 -11.74
N LEU A 100 -19.34 -0.33 -12.06
CA LEU A 100 -18.41 -1.05 -12.94
C LEU A 100 -18.37 -0.38 -14.32
N LYS A 101 -17.20 0.05 -14.75
CA LYS A 101 -16.98 0.51 -16.13
C LYS A 101 -16.87 -0.70 -17.05
N ILE A 102 -17.85 -0.84 -17.96
CA ILE A 102 -17.90 -1.95 -18.90
C ILE A 102 -17.01 -1.63 -20.09
N ASP A 103 -16.06 -2.52 -20.38
CA ASP A 103 -15.37 -2.55 -21.66
C ASP A 103 -16.11 -3.52 -22.59
N GLU A 104 -16.74 -3.00 -23.64
CA GLU A 104 -17.54 -3.79 -24.60
C GLU A 104 -16.71 -4.90 -25.29
N ASN A 105 -15.39 -4.76 -25.37
CA ASN A 105 -14.49 -5.78 -25.93
C ASN A 105 -14.41 -7.05 -25.07
N LEU A 106 -14.94 -7.01 -23.86
CA LEU A 106 -14.95 -8.15 -22.93
C LEU A 106 -16.24 -8.96 -23.00
N TYR A 107 -17.24 -8.55 -23.80
CA TYR A 107 -18.46 -9.32 -23.97
C TYR A 107 -18.16 -10.73 -24.51
N GLY A 108 -18.77 -11.72 -23.87
CA GLY A 108 -18.62 -13.14 -24.24
C GLY A 108 -17.29 -13.76 -23.86
N LYS A 109 -16.38 -13.01 -23.22
CA LYS A 109 -15.12 -13.57 -22.67
C LYS A 109 -15.34 -14.03 -21.24
N THR A 110 -14.63 -15.09 -20.87
CA THR A 110 -14.55 -15.60 -19.50
C THR A 110 -13.14 -15.43 -18.97
N SER A 111 -13.00 -15.40 -17.66
CA SER A 111 -11.73 -15.41 -16.96
C SER A 111 -11.81 -16.28 -15.71
N LEU A 112 -10.67 -16.87 -15.33
CA LEU A 112 -10.56 -17.61 -14.10
C LEU A 112 -10.56 -16.63 -12.93
N ARG A 113 -11.56 -16.74 -12.06
CA ARG A 113 -11.73 -15.88 -10.86
C ARG A 113 -11.45 -16.69 -9.62
N ALA A 114 -10.70 -16.09 -8.71
CA ALA A 114 -10.50 -16.58 -7.36
C ALA A 114 -11.22 -15.71 -6.34
N ILE A 115 -11.79 -16.31 -5.32
CA ILE A 115 -12.26 -15.65 -4.12
C ILE A 115 -11.29 -15.99 -3.00
N LEU A 116 -10.83 -14.97 -2.28
CA LEU A 116 -9.93 -15.12 -1.14
C LEU A 116 -10.66 -14.91 0.18
N ASP A 117 -10.07 -15.47 1.25
CA ASP A 117 -10.59 -15.52 2.62
C ASP A 117 -10.43 -14.21 3.43
N ALA A 118 -10.15 -13.09 2.78
CA ALA A 118 -10.06 -11.77 3.42
C ALA A 118 -10.71 -10.70 2.54
N GLY A 119 -11.24 -9.65 3.13
CA GLY A 119 -11.96 -8.58 2.45
C GLY A 119 -11.77 -7.20 3.09
N LEU A 120 -12.75 -6.31 2.86
CA LEU A 120 -12.67 -4.90 3.30
C LEU A 120 -12.60 -4.72 4.82
N LEU A 121 -13.05 -5.71 5.62
CA LEU A 121 -12.91 -5.66 7.07
C LEU A 121 -11.47 -5.91 7.53
N ASP A 122 -10.66 -6.56 6.70
CA ASP A 122 -9.28 -6.88 7.01
C ASP A 122 -8.33 -5.83 6.43
N ILE A 123 -8.49 -5.52 5.13
CA ILE A 123 -7.63 -4.57 4.44
C ILE A 123 -8.31 -4.01 3.19
N SER A 124 -8.08 -2.72 2.88
CA SER A 124 -8.52 -2.17 1.59
C SER A 124 -7.65 -2.71 0.44
N PRO A 125 -8.27 -3.09 -0.69
CA PRO A 125 -7.56 -3.49 -1.92
C PRO A 125 -6.52 -2.48 -2.40
N ASP A 126 -6.70 -1.19 -2.13
CA ASP A 126 -5.78 -0.11 -2.52
C ASP A 126 -4.38 -0.25 -1.90
N PHE A 127 -4.28 -0.99 -0.78
CA PHE A 127 -3.02 -1.24 -0.09
C PHE A 127 -2.38 -2.58 -0.45
N LEU A 128 -2.96 -3.32 -1.41
CA LEU A 128 -2.50 -4.62 -1.85
C LEU A 128 -1.85 -4.56 -3.22
N ILE A 129 -0.72 -5.22 -3.38
CA ILE A 129 -0.05 -5.42 -4.67
C ILE A 129 0.24 -6.92 -4.79
N PRO A 130 -0.43 -7.65 -5.69
CA PRO A 130 -0.10 -9.05 -5.92
C PRO A 130 1.38 -9.23 -6.32
N TYR A 131 2.04 -10.27 -5.84
CA TYR A 131 3.41 -10.60 -6.27
C TYR A 131 3.46 -11.08 -7.72
N ASP A 132 2.40 -11.76 -8.20
CA ASP A 132 2.22 -12.02 -9.63
C ASP A 132 1.53 -10.81 -10.27
N GLU A 133 2.27 -10.06 -11.07
CA GLU A 133 1.80 -8.85 -11.77
C GLU A 133 0.68 -9.12 -12.78
N ASN A 134 0.44 -10.40 -13.12
CA ASN A 134 -0.65 -10.79 -14.02
C ASN A 134 -1.98 -11.05 -13.29
N ILE A 135 -2.00 -10.95 -11.96
CA ILE A 135 -3.21 -11.04 -11.15
C ILE A 135 -3.80 -9.65 -10.98
N GLU A 136 -5.09 -9.52 -11.27
CA GLU A 136 -5.83 -8.27 -11.08
C GLU A 136 -6.82 -8.41 -9.93
N ILE A 137 -6.85 -7.41 -9.02
CA ILE A 137 -7.91 -7.30 -8.00
C ILE A 137 -9.13 -6.71 -8.68
N VAL A 138 -10.24 -7.45 -8.69
CA VAL A 138 -11.44 -7.08 -9.43
C VAL A 138 -12.49 -6.43 -8.54
N GLY A 139 -12.51 -6.79 -7.28
CA GLY A 139 -13.44 -6.27 -6.30
C GLY A 139 -13.26 -6.88 -4.93
N ALA A 140 -13.98 -6.34 -3.96
CA ALA A 140 -14.01 -6.84 -2.60
C ALA A 140 -15.40 -6.69 -2.00
N SER A 141 -15.77 -7.63 -1.14
CA SER A 141 -16.86 -7.49 -0.18
C SER A 141 -16.29 -7.28 1.22
N SER A 142 -17.15 -7.26 2.25
CA SER A 142 -16.71 -7.19 3.65
C SER A 142 -15.68 -8.25 3.99
N ASP A 143 -15.90 -9.49 3.53
CA ASP A 143 -15.19 -10.68 4.00
C ASP A 143 -14.35 -11.37 2.91
N MET A 144 -14.44 -10.92 1.66
CA MET A 144 -13.84 -11.61 0.53
C MET A 144 -13.23 -10.64 -0.47
N LEU A 145 -12.08 -11.03 -1.03
CA LEU A 145 -11.44 -10.36 -2.15
C LEU A 145 -11.62 -11.21 -3.42
N VAL A 146 -11.91 -10.57 -4.53
CA VAL A 146 -12.08 -11.23 -5.83
C VAL A 146 -10.91 -10.88 -6.74
N LEU A 147 -10.23 -11.90 -7.24
CA LEU A 147 -9.12 -11.77 -8.17
C LEU A 147 -9.49 -12.30 -9.56
N ASP A 148 -8.88 -11.70 -10.57
CA ASP A 148 -8.79 -12.23 -11.93
C ASP A 148 -7.41 -12.89 -12.11
N LEU A 149 -7.39 -14.19 -12.37
CA LEU A 149 -6.19 -14.99 -12.58
C LEU A 149 -5.96 -15.33 -14.04
N GLY A 150 -6.82 -14.87 -14.96
CA GLY A 150 -6.83 -15.32 -16.35
C GLY A 150 -5.56 -14.99 -17.14
N LYS A 151 -4.74 -14.04 -16.68
CA LYS A 151 -3.45 -13.68 -17.29
C LYS A 151 -2.25 -14.36 -16.61
N SER A 152 -2.46 -14.96 -15.43
CA SER A 152 -1.38 -15.65 -14.72
C SER A 152 -0.96 -16.91 -15.45
N LYS A 153 0.35 -17.16 -15.45
CA LYS A 153 0.96 -18.39 -15.98
C LYS A 153 0.99 -19.51 -14.95
N GLN A 154 0.78 -19.18 -13.69
CA GLN A 154 0.72 -20.15 -12.60
C GLN A 154 -0.66 -20.81 -12.60
N LYS A 155 -0.68 -22.12 -12.33
CA LYS A 155 -1.93 -22.84 -12.07
C LYS A 155 -2.22 -22.77 -10.58
N TYR A 156 -3.47 -22.46 -10.26
CA TYR A 156 -3.95 -22.36 -8.89
C TYR A 156 -5.05 -23.38 -8.64
N GLU A 157 -5.16 -23.81 -7.39
CA GLU A 157 -6.21 -24.67 -6.88
C GLU A 157 -6.81 -24.05 -5.61
N VAL A 158 -8.00 -24.48 -5.21
CA VAL A 158 -8.60 -24.09 -3.93
C VAL A 158 -7.70 -24.59 -2.80
N GLY A 159 -7.39 -23.72 -1.83
CA GLY A 159 -6.44 -23.96 -0.76
C GLY A 159 -5.03 -23.41 -1.04
N ASP A 160 -4.73 -22.96 -2.25
CA ASP A 160 -3.47 -22.28 -2.54
C ASP A 160 -3.45 -20.88 -1.92
N LEU A 161 -2.24 -20.41 -1.61
CA LEU A 161 -1.99 -19.10 -1.03
C LEU A 161 -1.51 -18.12 -2.08
N ILE A 162 -2.15 -16.95 -2.14
CA ILE A 162 -1.70 -15.82 -2.95
C ILE A 162 -0.99 -14.81 -2.07
N ASP A 163 0.19 -14.40 -2.48
CA ASP A 163 1.04 -13.45 -1.78
C ASP A 163 0.84 -12.02 -2.30
N PHE A 164 0.78 -11.07 -1.37
CA PHE A 164 0.68 -9.65 -1.64
C PHE A 164 1.78 -8.88 -0.91
N ARG A 165 2.36 -7.90 -1.62
CA ARG A 165 3.06 -6.79 -0.98
C ARG A 165 2.04 -5.83 -0.42
N LEU A 166 2.41 -5.17 0.69
CA LEU A 166 1.59 -4.15 1.33
C LEU A 166 2.12 -2.76 0.99
N LYS A 167 1.21 -1.82 0.75
CA LYS A 167 1.52 -0.39 0.77
C LYS A 167 1.33 0.15 2.19
N TYR A 168 2.03 1.22 2.51
CA TYR A 168 1.81 1.96 3.75
C TYR A 168 0.47 2.71 3.69
N MET A 169 -0.31 2.68 4.80
CA MET A 169 -1.60 3.37 4.91
C MET A 169 -1.44 4.83 5.31
#